data_3da1cb473f8f4409aa8bde2b5f8e4955
#
_entry.id   3da1cb473f8f4409aa8bde2b5f8e4955
#
_cell.length_a   1.000
_cell.length_b   1.000
_cell.length_c   1.000
_cell.angle_alpha   90.00
_cell.angle_beta   90.00
_cell.angle_gamma   90.00
#
_symmetry.space_group_name_H-M   'P 1'
#
loop_
_entity.id
_entity.type
_entity.pdbx_description
1 polymer ?
#
loop_
_entity_poly.entity_id
_entity_poly.type
_entity_poly.pdbx_seq_one_letter_code
_entity_poly.pdbx_strand_id
1 'polypeptide(L)'
;LPISNLACLAEAVLGQGKDYSYVQFLTISTGLGSGLVIDKKIYQGAHGFAHEIANIPLWRNGPSHGSIYPGGVEAICSGTAITTRAKKAGLDVEHAGDVYSLACSQNQTAIDIMEDAKEYLANTIAIIYAFVDPEIVILGGSVAIKIPGFVEDVEQRVKTKVYPNIQPLVKVVKTNLSEDSGLLGAACLAFLQV
;
A
#
# COMPACT_ATOMS: atom_id res chain seq x y z
N LEU A 1 0.27 2.43 -18.99
CA LEU A 1 0.72 2.69 -17.60
C LEU A 1 -0.28 2.07 -16.63
N PRO A 2 0.17 1.36 -15.59
CA PRO A 2 -0.68 0.93 -14.48
C PRO A 2 -1.40 2.10 -13.83
N ILE A 3 -2.64 1.89 -13.37
CA ILE A 3 -3.45 2.95 -12.76
C ILE A 3 -2.82 3.47 -11.46
N SER A 4 -2.05 2.64 -10.74
CA SER A 4 -1.31 3.04 -9.55
C SER A 4 -0.21 4.07 -9.84
N ASN A 5 0.43 4.01 -11.01
CA ASN A 5 1.40 5.01 -11.44
C ASN A 5 0.72 6.37 -11.70
N LEU A 6 -0.47 6.35 -12.29
CA LEU A 6 -1.26 7.57 -12.50
C LEU A 6 -1.75 8.16 -11.17
N ALA A 7 -2.22 7.30 -10.25
CA ALA A 7 -2.60 7.74 -8.92
C ALA A 7 -1.41 8.35 -8.15
N CYS A 8 -0.21 7.77 -8.28
CA CYS A 8 1.02 8.34 -7.71
C CYS A 8 1.33 9.72 -8.32
N LEU A 9 1.14 9.90 -9.63
CA LEU A 9 1.32 11.19 -10.28
C LEU A 9 0.33 12.23 -9.77
N ALA A 10 -0.95 11.85 -9.60
CA ALA A 10 -1.95 12.73 -8.98
C ALA A 10 -1.52 13.17 -7.58
N GLU A 11 -1.06 12.25 -6.74
CA GLU A 11 -0.54 12.55 -5.40
C GLU A 11 0.66 13.51 -5.45
N ALA A 12 1.58 13.27 -6.38
CA ALA A 12 2.77 14.10 -6.53
C ALA A 12 2.47 15.51 -7.06
N VAL A 13 1.36 15.70 -7.80
CA VAL A 13 1.02 17.01 -8.40
C VAL A 13 -0.02 17.76 -7.59
N LEU A 14 -1.05 17.07 -7.10
CA LEU A 14 -2.25 17.66 -6.50
C LEU A 14 -2.45 17.27 -5.03
N GLY A 15 -1.88 16.12 -4.60
CA GLY A 15 -2.16 15.52 -3.31
C GLY A 15 -1.09 15.79 -2.25
N GLN A 16 -0.93 14.83 -1.35
CA GLN A 16 0.01 14.88 -0.23
C GLN A 16 1.49 14.96 -0.67
N GLY A 17 1.79 14.52 -1.90
CA GLY A 17 3.14 14.49 -2.47
C GLY A 17 3.55 15.77 -3.19
N LYS A 18 2.71 16.83 -3.23
CA LYS A 18 2.93 18.01 -4.09
C LYS A 18 4.24 18.78 -3.79
N ASP A 19 4.68 18.77 -2.54
CA ASP A 19 5.87 19.51 -2.07
C ASP A 19 7.13 18.62 -1.99
N TYR A 20 7.07 17.37 -2.52
CA TYR A 20 8.14 16.38 -2.48
C TYR A 20 8.61 16.01 -3.88
N SER A 21 9.91 15.70 -4.01
CA SER A 21 10.53 15.18 -5.23
C SER A 21 10.37 13.66 -5.36
N TYR A 22 10.53 12.90 -4.27
CA TYR A 22 10.48 11.43 -4.26
C TYR A 22 9.19 10.96 -3.59
N VAL A 23 8.16 10.72 -4.39
CA VAL A 23 6.81 10.35 -3.93
C VAL A 23 6.52 8.89 -4.25
N GLN A 24 6.32 8.09 -3.22
CA GLN A 24 5.88 6.70 -3.34
C GLN A 24 4.39 6.59 -2.99
N PHE A 25 3.62 5.91 -3.82
CA PHE A 25 2.21 5.63 -3.57
C PHE A 25 1.95 4.13 -3.53
N LEU A 26 1.13 3.68 -2.58
CA LEU A 26 0.59 2.34 -2.52
C LEU A 26 -0.93 2.40 -2.38
N THR A 27 -1.65 1.64 -3.20
CA THR A 27 -3.09 1.44 -3.02
C THR A 27 -3.36 0.06 -2.46
N ILE A 28 -4.12 -0.02 -1.35
CA ILE A 28 -4.54 -1.26 -0.70
C ILE A 28 -6.07 -1.32 -0.78
N SER A 29 -6.57 -2.10 -1.75
CA SER A 29 -8.00 -2.24 -2.04
C SER A 29 -8.33 -3.70 -2.34
N THR A 30 -9.07 -4.02 -3.41
CA THR A 30 -9.27 -5.41 -3.88
C THR A 30 -7.94 -6.11 -4.15
N GLY A 31 -6.98 -5.38 -4.71
CA GLY A 31 -5.58 -5.80 -4.87
C GLY A 31 -4.64 -4.82 -4.18
N LEU A 32 -3.36 -4.91 -4.55
CA LEU A 32 -2.30 -4.01 -4.09
C LEU A 32 -1.53 -3.50 -5.31
N GLY A 33 -1.52 -2.19 -5.50
CA GLY A 33 -0.75 -1.54 -6.55
C GLY A 33 0.22 -0.51 -5.97
N SER A 34 1.23 -0.15 -6.73
CA SER A 34 2.23 0.83 -6.31
C SER A 34 2.73 1.66 -7.48
N GLY A 35 3.28 2.83 -7.19
CA GLY A 35 3.91 3.71 -8.16
C GLY A 35 4.93 4.61 -7.49
N LEU A 36 5.94 5.02 -8.24
CA LEU A 36 6.96 5.99 -7.84
C LEU A 36 6.98 7.16 -8.82
N VAL A 37 7.00 8.36 -8.28
CA VAL A 37 7.19 9.61 -9.02
C VAL A 37 8.42 10.31 -8.48
N ILE A 38 9.34 10.69 -9.37
CA ILE A 38 10.55 11.45 -9.06
C ILE A 38 10.50 12.75 -9.88
N ASP A 39 10.58 13.90 -9.21
CA ASP A 39 10.52 15.22 -9.83
C ASP A 39 9.33 15.37 -10.80
N LYS A 40 8.14 14.94 -10.34
CA LYS A 40 6.87 14.95 -11.10
C LYS A 40 6.89 14.05 -12.35
N LYS A 41 7.82 13.11 -12.46
CA LYS A 41 7.90 12.13 -13.54
C LYS A 41 7.71 10.72 -13.00
N ILE A 42 6.83 9.95 -13.66
CA ILE A 42 6.60 8.54 -13.30
C ILE A 42 7.88 7.74 -13.58
N TYR A 43 8.38 7.04 -12.56
CA TYR A 43 9.49 6.11 -12.71
C TYR A 43 8.97 4.74 -13.17
N GLN A 44 9.31 4.34 -14.39
CA GLN A 44 8.83 3.10 -14.99
C GLN A 44 9.84 1.95 -14.97
N GLY A 45 11.11 2.26 -14.67
CA GLY A 45 12.20 1.30 -14.84
C GLY A 45 12.50 1.00 -16.30
N ALA A 46 13.40 0.05 -16.54
CA ALA A 46 13.87 -0.28 -17.88
C ALA A 46 12.79 -0.94 -18.77
N HIS A 47 11.83 -1.66 -18.17
CA HIS A 47 10.86 -2.48 -18.88
C HIS A 47 9.40 -2.13 -18.54
N GLY A 48 9.16 -1.05 -17.80
CA GLY A 48 7.82 -0.64 -17.40
C GLY A 48 7.23 -1.39 -16.19
N PHE A 49 8.03 -2.22 -15.50
CA PHE A 49 7.59 -3.04 -14.35
C PHE A 49 8.12 -2.51 -13.00
N ALA A 50 8.68 -1.31 -12.96
CA ALA A 50 9.09 -0.75 -11.68
C ALA A 50 7.89 -0.62 -10.74
N HIS A 51 8.10 -0.96 -9.47
CA HIS A 51 7.08 -0.92 -8.41
C HIS A 51 5.91 -1.90 -8.54
N GLU A 52 6.04 -2.96 -9.35
CA GLU A 52 5.13 -4.12 -9.31
C GLU A 52 5.39 -4.98 -8.07
N ILE A 53 5.10 -4.41 -6.89
CA ILE A 53 5.42 -4.99 -5.59
C ILE A 53 4.45 -6.06 -5.10
N ALA A 54 3.28 -6.18 -5.74
CA ALA A 54 2.21 -7.10 -5.32
C ALA A 54 2.70 -8.54 -5.14
N ASN A 55 3.65 -8.96 -5.98
CA ASN A 55 4.15 -10.33 -6.05
C ASN A 55 5.46 -10.57 -5.28
N ILE A 56 5.96 -9.58 -4.51
CA ILE A 56 7.18 -9.77 -3.70
C ILE A 56 6.91 -10.83 -2.62
N PRO A 57 7.65 -11.97 -2.61
CA PRO A 57 7.42 -13.05 -1.65
C PRO A 57 8.02 -12.71 -0.28
N LEU A 58 7.17 -12.36 0.67
CA LEU A 58 7.60 -12.01 2.03
C LEU A 58 7.36 -13.11 3.06
N TRP A 59 6.41 -14.01 2.80
CA TRP A 59 6.03 -15.04 3.75
C TRP A 59 6.20 -16.43 3.12
N ARG A 60 7.25 -17.13 3.55
CA ARG A 60 7.50 -18.51 3.09
C ARG A 60 6.29 -19.41 3.40
N ASN A 61 5.74 -20.04 2.36
CA ASN A 61 4.52 -20.87 2.45
C ASN A 61 3.29 -20.07 2.96
N GLY A 62 3.27 -18.78 2.74
CA GLY A 62 2.16 -17.90 3.12
C GLY A 62 0.90 -18.11 2.27
N PRO A 63 -0.13 -17.29 2.49
CA PRO A 63 -1.40 -17.43 1.80
C PRO A 63 -1.25 -17.27 0.28
N SER A 64 -2.15 -17.91 -0.47
CA SER A 64 -2.25 -17.79 -1.93
C SER A 64 -3.46 -16.92 -2.28
N HIS A 65 -3.31 -16.09 -3.32
CA HIS A 65 -4.38 -15.24 -3.83
C HIS A 65 -4.26 -15.06 -5.35
N GLY A 66 -5.24 -15.54 -6.10
CA GLY A 66 -5.24 -15.43 -7.57
C GLY A 66 -3.95 -15.96 -8.20
N SER A 67 -3.32 -15.15 -9.05
CA SER A 67 -2.04 -15.45 -9.70
C SER A 67 -0.82 -14.98 -8.90
N ILE A 68 -1.03 -14.38 -7.73
CA ILE A 68 0.05 -13.88 -6.86
C ILE A 68 0.82 -15.07 -6.27
N TYR A 69 2.14 -14.95 -6.22
CA TYR A 69 2.99 -15.94 -5.58
C TYR A 69 2.57 -16.19 -4.13
N PRO A 70 2.51 -17.45 -3.65
CA PRO A 70 2.15 -17.73 -2.26
C PRO A 70 3.03 -16.95 -1.28
N GLY A 71 2.39 -16.19 -0.39
CA GLY A 71 3.10 -15.28 0.52
C GLY A 71 3.57 -13.97 -0.12
N GLY A 72 3.12 -13.65 -1.34
CA GLY A 72 3.31 -12.34 -1.93
C GLY A 72 2.54 -11.25 -1.20
N VAL A 73 3.01 -10.02 -1.29
CA VAL A 73 2.46 -8.87 -0.52
C VAL A 73 0.95 -8.74 -0.70
N GLU A 74 0.45 -8.81 -1.93
CA GLU A 74 -0.99 -8.70 -2.20
C GLU A 74 -1.77 -9.84 -1.56
N ALA A 75 -1.23 -11.07 -1.61
CA ALA A 75 -1.87 -12.25 -1.01
C ALA A 75 -1.99 -12.17 0.52
N ILE A 76 -1.29 -11.24 1.15
CA ILE A 76 -1.33 -11.01 2.61
C ILE A 76 -2.13 -9.75 2.94
N CYS A 77 -1.86 -8.65 2.23
CA CYS A 77 -2.23 -7.28 2.64
C CYS A 77 -3.45 -6.72 1.92
N SER A 78 -3.84 -7.24 0.74
CA SER A 78 -5.01 -6.70 0.02
C SER A 78 -6.31 -6.97 0.76
N GLY A 79 -7.32 -6.12 0.52
CA GLY A 79 -8.64 -6.28 1.13
C GLY A 79 -9.30 -7.61 0.78
N THR A 80 -9.14 -8.07 -0.47
CA THR A 80 -9.64 -9.39 -0.90
C THR A 80 -8.87 -10.53 -0.23
N ALA A 81 -7.56 -10.40 -0.06
CA ALA A 81 -6.75 -11.42 0.62
C ALA A 81 -7.11 -11.50 2.11
N ILE A 82 -7.25 -10.37 2.81
CA ILE A 82 -7.71 -10.29 4.20
C ILE A 82 -9.06 -11.01 4.35
N THR A 83 -10.04 -10.67 3.49
CA THR A 83 -11.37 -11.29 3.50
C THR A 83 -11.31 -12.79 3.23
N THR A 84 -10.53 -13.21 2.23
CA THR A 84 -10.39 -14.62 1.85
C THR A 84 -9.74 -15.45 2.97
N ARG A 85 -8.74 -14.90 3.64
CA ARG A 85 -8.09 -15.54 4.80
C ARG A 85 -9.09 -15.73 5.94
N ALA A 86 -9.89 -14.71 6.22
CA ALA A 86 -10.92 -14.76 7.27
C ALA A 86 -12.01 -15.79 6.95
N LYS A 87 -12.53 -15.83 5.72
CA LYS A 87 -13.49 -16.85 5.27
C LYS A 87 -12.92 -18.26 5.37
N LYS A 88 -11.68 -18.48 4.97
CA LYS A 88 -11.00 -19.79 5.10
C LYS A 88 -10.81 -20.21 6.56
N ALA A 89 -10.71 -19.27 7.48
CA ALA A 89 -10.66 -19.53 8.91
C ALA A 89 -12.05 -19.69 9.56
N GLY A 90 -13.13 -19.70 8.77
CA GLY A 90 -14.50 -19.90 9.23
C GLY A 90 -15.21 -18.64 9.73
N LEU A 91 -14.68 -17.45 9.48
CA LEU A 91 -15.33 -16.20 9.85
C LEU A 91 -16.40 -15.81 8.79
N ASP A 92 -17.54 -15.35 9.25
CA ASP A 92 -18.62 -14.82 8.39
C ASP A 92 -18.36 -13.33 8.12
N VAL A 93 -17.76 -13.03 6.98
CA VAL A 93 -17.33 -11.69 6.58
C VAL A 93 -17.49 -11.50 5.07
N GLU A 94 -17.78 -10.29 4.62
CA GLU A 94 -17.89 -9.95 3.19
C GLU A 94 -16.73 -9.09 2.69
N HIS A 95 -16.11 -8.31 3.56
CA HIS A 95 -14.99 -7.43 3.21
C HIS A 95 -14.01 -7.23 4.39
N ALA A 96 -12.86 -6.63 4.13
CA ALA A 96 -11.82 -6.39 5.15
C ALA A 96 -12.31 -5.53 6.34
N GLY A 97 -13.31 -4.67 6.13
CA GLY A 97 -13.94 -3.90 7.20
C GLY A 97 -14.67 -4.78 8.24
N ASP A 98 -15.26 -5.90 7.80
CA ASP A 98 -15.91 -6.85 8.74
C ASP A 98 -14.84 -7.56 9.57
N VAL A 99 -13.72 -7.95 8.94
CA VAL A 99 -12.58 -8.55 9.66
C VAL A 99 -12.05 -7.56 10.71
N TYR A 100 -11.92 -6.28 10.35
CA TYR A 100 -11.53 -5.25 11.30
C TYR A 100 -12.54 -5.11 12.46
N SER A 101 -13.84 -5.14 12.17
CA SER A 101 -14.90 -5.07 13.20
C SER A 101 -14.85 -6.26 14.15
N LEU A 102 -14.61 -7.46 13.62
CA LEU A 102 -14.41 -8.66 14.46
C LEU A 102 -13.13 -8.55 15.29
N ALA A 103 -12.04 -8.00 14.75
CA ALA A 103 -10.81 -7.75 15.50
C ALA A 103 -11.05 -6.77 16.65
N CYS A 104 -11.80 -5.69 16.42
CA CYS A 104 -12.24 -4.75 17.48
C CYS A 104 -13.08 -5.43 18.55
N SER A 105 -13.85 -6.46 18.17
CA SER A 105 -14.65 -7.30 19.08
C SER A 105 -13.85 -8.44 19.73
N GLN A 106 -12.51 -8.38 19.69
CA GLN A 106 -11.59 -9.34 20.33
C GLN A 106 -11.63 -10.74 19.72
N ASN A 107 -12.03 -10.90 18.47
CA ASN A 107 -11.86 -12.17 17.76
C ASN A 107 -10.39 -12.37 17.40
N GLN A 108 -9.73 -13.37 18.02
CA GLN A 108 -8.29 -13.57 17.88
C GLN A 108 -7.86 -13.84 16.43
N THR A 109 -8.63 -14.67 15.69
CA THR A 109 -8.35 -14.97 14.29
C THR A 109 -8.38 -13.70 13.41
N ALA A 110 -9.36 -12.83 13.64
CA ALA A 110 -9.45 -11.55 12.93
C ALA A 110 -8.30 -10.60 13.31
N ILE A 111 -7.93 -10.57 14.60
CA ILE A 111 -6.75 -9.82 15.07
C ILE A 111 -5.50 -10.29 14.34
N ASP A 112 -5.21 -11.59 14.35
CA ASP A 112 -4.01 -12.16 13.73
C ASP A 112 -3.93 -11.83 12.23
N ILE A 113 -5.05 -11.91 11.51
CA ILE A 113 -5.12 -11.57 10.08
C ILE A 113 -4.82 -10.09 9.84
N MET A 114 -5.39 -9.19 10.66
CA MET A 114 -5.16 -7.75 10.54
C MET A 114 -3.74 -7.36 10.94
N GLU A 115 -3.19 -8.00 11.97
CA GLU A 115 -1.80 -7.79 12.40
C GLU A 115 -0.81 -8.23 11.32
N ASP A 116 -0.99 -9.41 10.72
CA ASP A 116 -0.19 -9.87 9.58
C ASP A 116 -0.24 -8.84 8.42
N ALA A 117 -1.44 -8.38 8.05
CA ALA A 117 -1.58 -7.44 6.95
C ALA A 117 -0.79 -6.14 7.20
N LYS A 118 -0.86 -5.57 8.40
CA LYS A 118 -0.09 -4.38 8.79
C LYS A 118 1.40 -4.66 8.85
N GLU A 119 1.79 -5.77 9.44
CA GLU A 119 3.20 -6.15 9.63
C GLU A 119 3.92 -6.36 8.28
N TYR A 120 3.33 -7.14 7.37
CA TYR A 120 3.92 -7.39 6.06
C TYR A 120 3.88 -6.17 5.14
N LEU A 121 2.86 -5.30 5.26
CA LEU A 121 2.85 -4.02 4.58
C LEU A 121 3.98 -3.12 5.09
N ALA A 122 4.20 -3.07 6.40
CA ALA A 122 5.30 -2.31 6.99
C ALA A 122 6.68 -2.87 6.55
N ASN A 123 6.84 -4.20 6.46
CA ASN A 123 8.04 -4.81 5.90
C ASN A 123 8.27 -4.37 4.44
N THR A 124 7.20 -4.35 3.64
CA THR A 124 7.27 -3.87 2.24
C THR A 124 7.72 -2.42 2.15
N ILE A 125 7.14 -1.55 2.97
CA ILE A 125 7.50 -0.12 2.98
C ILE A 125 8.92 0.08 3.50
N ALA A 126 9.38 -0.69 4.48
CA ALA A 126 10.77 -0.65 4.94
C ALA A 126 11.76 -1.07 3.84
N ILE A 127 11.40 -2.06 3.01
CA ILE A 127 12.16 -2.44 1.81
C ILE A 127 12.21 -1.26 0.82
N ILE A 128 11.08 -0.57 0.61
CA ILE A 128 11.02 0.60 -0.27
C ILE A 128 11.96 1.72 0.26
N TYR A 129 11.97 1.99 1.56
CA TYR A 129 12.92 2.94 2.15
C TYR A 129 14.37 2.52 1.91
N ALA A 130 14.68 1.23 1.99
CA ALA A 130 16.05 0.73 1.78
C ALA A 130 16.52 0.83 0.32
N PHE A 131 15.62 0.76 -0.67
CA PHE A 131 15.97 0.75 -2.09
C PHE A 131 15.71 2.07 -2.83
N VAL A 132 14.73 2.84 -2.39
CA VAL A 132 14.24 4.04 -3.08
C VAL A 132 14.51 5.30 -2.29
N ASP A 133 14.51 5.20 -0.94
CA ASP A 133 14.64 6.34 -0.01
C ASP A 133 13.63 7.46 -0.32
N PRO A 134 12.33 7.19 -0.32
CA PRO A 134 11.32 8.18 -0.65
C PRO A 134 11.18 9.23 0.46
N GLU A 135 10.87 10.48 0.09
CA GLU A 135 10.58 11.55 1.06
C GLU A 135 9.21 11.36 1.72
N ILE A 136 8.28 10.71 1.01
CA ILE A 136 6.92 10.44 1.49
C ILE A 136 6.38 9.14 0.86
N VAL A 137 5.72 8.34 1.68
CA VAL A 137 4.92 7.19 1.25
C VAL A 137 3.45 7.50 1.50
N ILE A 138 2.62 7.43 0.47
CA ILE A 138 1.20 7.75 0.55
C ILE A 138 0.40 6.46 0.39
N LEU A 139 -0.48 6.16 1.33
CA LEU A 139 -1.35 4.98 1.30
C LEU A 139 -2.77 5.38 0.89
N GLY A 140 -3.26 4.73 -0.15
CA GLY A 140 -4.63 4.85 -0.66
C GLY A 140 -5.35 3.50 -0.70
N GLY A 141 -6.53 3.51 -1.29
CA GLY A 141 -7.39 2.34 -1.39
C GLY A 141 -8.26 2.10 -0.13
N SER A 142 -9.28 1.26 -0.28
CA SER A 142 -10.33 1.11 0.72
C SER A 142 -9.84 0.64 2.09
N VAL A 143 -8.81 -0.20 2.15
CA VAL A 143 -8.23 -0.69 3.42
C VAL A 143 -7.56 0.47 4.16
N ALA A 144 -6.69 1.22 3.49
CA ALA A 144 -5.98 2.34 4.10
C ALA A 144 -6.92 3.51 4.48
N ILE A 145 -7.97 3.75 3.67
CA ILE A 145 -8.86 4.90 3.86
C ILE A 145 -9.93 4.62 4.91
N LYS A 146 -10.52 3.41 4.88
CA LYS A 146 -11.75 3.10 5.65
C LYS A 146 -11.47 2.42 6.99
N ILE A 147 -10.28 1.83 7.20
CA ILE A 147 -9.93 1.21 8.49
C ILE A 147 -9.24 2.25 9.38
N PRO A 148 -9.89 2.64 10.51
CA PRO A 148 -9.33 3.64 11.42
C PRO A 148 -7.97 3.22 11.98
N GLY A 149 -7.02 4.17 12.03
CA GLY A 149 -5.70 3.93 12.62
C GLY A 149 -4.77 3.03 11.80
N PHE A 150 -5.21 2.52 10.65
CA PHE A 150 -4.42 1.58 9.84
C PHE A 150 -3.10 2.19 9.35
N VAL A 151 -3.15 3.40 8.81
CA VAL A 151 -1.98 4.08 8.24
C VAL A 151 -0.99 4.47 9.34
N GLU A 152 -1.51 4.99 10.44
CA GLU A 152 -0.72 5.41 11.60
C GLU A 152 0.01 4.20 12.25
N ASP A 153 -0.67 3.06 12.38
CA ASP A 153 -0.06 1.82 12.89
C ASP A 153 1.02 1.31 11.93
N VAL A 154 0.75 1.30 10.63
CA VAL A 154 1.76 0.92 9.62
C VAL A 154 2.97 1.84 9.69
N GLU A 155 2.80 3.15 9.79
CA GLU A 155 3.91 4.10 9.93
C GLU A 155 4.79 3.78 11.15
N GLN A 156 4.17 3.55 12.32
CA GLN A 156 4.92 3.22 13.54
C GLN A 156 5.72 1.92 13.37
N ARG A 157 5.13 0.90 12.72
CA ARG A 157 5.84 -0.36 12.43
C ARG A 157 7.01 -0.15 11.47
N VAL A 158 6.86 0.67 10.43
CA VAL A 158 7.95 1.01 9.52
C VAL A 158 9.13 1.62 10.28
N LYS A 159 8.88 2.55 11.19
CA LYS A 159 9.90 3.19 12.02
C LYS A 159 10.75 2.18 12.81
N THR A 160 10.16 1.07 13.24
CA THR A 160 10.91 0.01 13.96
C THR A 160 11.76 -0.88 13.05
N LYS A 161 11.60 -0.80 11.72
CA LYS A 161 12.20 -1.70 10.72
C LYS A 161 13.29 -1.06 9.88
N VAL A 162 13.45 0.25 9.97
CA VAL A 162 14.48 1.01 9.27
C VAL A 162 15.66 1.32 10.20
N TYR A 163 16.80 1.71 9.64
CA TYR A 163 17.94 2.13 10.45
C TYR A 163 17.59 3.35 11.35
N PRO A 164 18.21 3.47 12.55
CA PRO A 164 17.88 4.53 13.50
C PRO A 164 17.99 5.96 12.94
N ASN A 165 18.92 6.20 12.03
CA ASN A 165 19.09 7.51 11.38
C ASN A 165 18.01 7.80 10.32
N ILE A 166 17.31 6.78 9.83
CA ILE A 166 16.18 6.93 8.88
C ILE A 166 14.85 7.10 9.63
N GLN A 167 14.72 6.58 10.85
CA GLN A 167 13.46 6.62 11.60
C GLN A 167 12.79 8.02 11.67
N PRO A 168 13.52 9.12 11.92
CA PRO A 168 12.93 10.45 11.93
C PRO A 168 12.43 10.94 10.57
N LEU A 169 12.94 10.34 9.48
CA LEU A 169 12.60 10.69 8.10
C LEU A 169 11.40 9.89 7.58
N VAL A 170 11.03 8.79 8.27
CA VAL A 170 9.88 7.98 7.85
C VAL A 170 8.61 8.81 7.92
N LYS A 171 7.95 8.93 6.76
CA LYS A 171 6.68 9.61 6.60
C LYS A 171 5.73 8.74 5.78
N VAL A 172 4.77 8.12 6.44
CA VAL A 172 3.72 7.33 5.82
C VAL A 172 2.39 8.00 6.12
N VAL A 173 1.66 8.42 5.10
CA VAL A 173 0.44 9.21 5.27
C VAL A 173 -0.72 8.63 4.46
N LYS A 174 -1.94 8.91 4.88
CA LYS A 174 -3.14 8.61 4.12
C LYS A 174 -3.33 9.60 2.98
N THR A 175 -3.78 9.13 1.80
CA THR A 175 -4.18 9.99 0.70
C THR A 175 -5.24 11.01 1.12
N ASN A 176 -5.17 12.20 0.58
CA ASN A 176 -6.22 13.22 0.66
C ASN A 176 -7.00 13.38 -0.67
N LEU A 177 -6.64 12.58 -1.69
CA LEU A 177 -7.39 12.52 -2.93
C LEU A 177 -8.51 11.47 -2.85
N SER A 178 -9.55 11.66 -3.67
CA SER A 178 -10.68 10.74 -3.77
C SER A 178 -10.30 9.43 -4.50
N GLU A 179 -11.27 8.52 -4.65
CA GLU A 179 -11.12 7.30 -5.44
C GLU A 179 -10.80 7.56 -6.92
N ASP A 180 -10.97 8.81 -7.39
CA ASP A 180 -10.67 9.25 -8.76
C ASP A 180 -9.18 9.58 -8.99
N SER A 181 -8.28 9.26 -8.05
CA SER A 181 -6.85 9.58 -8.16
C SER A 181 -6.21 9.08 -9.46
N GLY A 182 -6.63 7.93 -9.98
CA GLY A 182 -6.18 7.42 -11.29
C GLY A 182 -6.60 8.31 -12.46
N LEU A 183 -7.82 8.82 -12.46
CA LEU A 183 -8.34 9.74 -13.47
C LEU A 183 -7.64 11.10 -13.39
N LEU A 184 -7.48 11.63 -12.18
CA LEU A 184 -6.72 12.86 -11.93
C LEU A 184 -5.28 12.73 -12.41
N GLY A 185 -4.64 11.58 -12.18
CA GLY A 185 -3.28 11.31 -12.66
C GLY A 185 -3.18 11.24 -14.18
N ALA A 186 -4.17 10.69 -14.86
CA ALA A 186 -4.23 10.71 -16.32
C ALA A 186 -4.34 12.15 -16.86
N ALA A 187 -5.15 12.99 -16.22
CA ALA A 187 -5.24 14.41 -16.56
C ALA A 187 -3.89 15.12 -16.30
N CYS A 188 -3.26 14.92 -15.13
CA CYS A 188 -1.94 15.47 -14.83
C CYS A 188 -0.91 15.08 -15.88
N LEU A 189 -0.89 13.80 -16.29
CA LEU A 189 0.04 13.32 -17.32
C LEU A 189 -0.16 14.04 -18.65
N ALA A 190 -1.40 14.26 -19.06
CA ALA A 190 -1.70 14.98 -20.29
C ALA A 190 -1.22 16.46 -20.25
N PHE A 191 -1.37 17.12 -19.10
CA PHE A 191 -0.93 18.52 -18.94
C PHE A 191 0.58 18.66 -18.78
N LEU A 192 1.28 17.67 -18.22
CA LEU A 192 2.74 17.72 -18.03
C LEU A 192 3.54 17.35 -19.29
N GLN A 193 2.90 16.78 -20.30
CA GLN A 193 3.53 16.42 -21.59
C GLN A 193 3.42 17.51 -22.66
N VAL A 194 2.87 18.68 -22.32
CA VAL A 194 2.73 19.83 -23.25
C VAL A 194 3.89 20.85 -23.09
#